data_7d468cde055c008138e57ad56006c3d6
#
_entry.id   7d468cde055c008138e57ad56006c3d6
#
_cell.length_a   1.000
_cell.length_b   1.000
_cell.length_c   1.000
_cell.angle_alpha   90.00
_cell.angle_beta   90.00
_cell.angle_gamma   90.00
#
_symmetry.space_group_name_H-M   'P 1'
#
loop_
_entity.id
_entity.type
_entity.pdbx_description
1 polymer ?
#
loop_
_entity_poly.entity_id
_entity_poly.type
_entity_poly.pdbx_seq_one_letter_code
_entity_poly.pdbx_strand_id
1 'polypeptide(L)'
;MSKYVSIITVTYINSAETIASQALAENMMEKIALDNGCERVRCYLSGEVTRLIVFEYNEEGIQKKVIDALKNYTEIHKNAFTHKMTSVRGKLLSDSHLKN
;
A
#
# COMPACT_ATOMS: atom_id res chain seq x y z
N MET A 1 2.97 -1.25 -18.19
CA MET A 1 3.81 -2.07 -17.31
C MET A 1 4.39 -1.21 -16.20
N SER A 2 4.28 -1.65 -14.97
CA SER A 2 4.77 -0.90 -13.83
C SER A 2 6.29 -0.93 -13.76
N LYS A 3 6.91 0.24 -13.58
CA LYS A 3 8.36 0.40 -13.49
C LYS A 3 8.83 0.78 -12.09
N TYR A 4 7.92 1.19 -11.23
CA TYR A 4 8.22 1.67 -9.89
C TYR A 4 7.31 1.01 -8.88
N VAL A 5 7.80 0.89 -7.65
CA VAL A 5 7.05 0.29 -6.56
C VAL A 5 7.26 1.08 -5.27
N SER A 6 6.21 1.19 -4.47
CA SER A 6 6.31 1.58 -3.07
C SER A 6 5.81 0.42 -2.24
N ILE A 7 6.59 0.02 -1.25
CA ILE A 7 6.23 -1.06 -0.34
C ILE A 7 6.14 -0.47 1.06
N ILE A 8 4.97 -0.58 1.66
CA ILE A 8 4.70 -0.08 3.01
C ILE A 8 4.43 -1.28 3.91
N THR A 9 5.17 -1.35 5.01
CA THR A 9 4.99 -2.39 6.02
C THR A 9 4.36 -1.74 7.25
N VAL A 10 3.22 -2.25 7.68
CA VAL A 10 2.47 -1.72 8.83
C VAL A 10 2.26 -2.85 9.84
N THR A 11 2.71 -2.64 11.08
CA THR A 11 2.54 -3.61 12.15
C THR A 11 1.59 -3.04 13.19
N TYR A 12 0.57 -3.82 13.54
CA TYR A 12 -0.49 -3.45 14.49
C TYR A 12 -0.30 -4.14 15.84
N ILE A 13 -1.14 -3.79 16.82
CA ILE A 13 -1.02 -4.35 18.16
C ILE A 13 -1.67 -5.72 18.31
N ASN A 14 -2.62 -6.06 17.43
CA ASN A 14 -3.29 -7.37 17.46
C ASN A 14 -3.90 -7.69 16.09
N SER A 15 -4.36 -8.93 15.94
CA SER A 15 -4.92 -9.41 14.66
C SER A 15 -6.27 -8.74 14.33
N ALA A 16 -7.07 -8.40 15.32
CA ALA A 16 -8.37 -7.76 15.08
C ALA A 16 -8.19 -6.39 14.43
N GLU A 17 -7.23 -5.58 14.90
CA GLU A 17 -6.93 -4.28 14.28
C GLU A 17 -6.31 -4.44 12.90
N THR A 18 -5.50 -5.47 12.71
CA THR A 18 -4.91 -5.77 11.40
C THR A 18 -6.02 -6.04 10.37
N ILE A 19 -7.00 -6.84 10.73
CA ILE A 19 -8.15 -7.16 9.86
C ILE A 19 -9.00 -5.91 9.61
N ALA A 20 -9.28 -5.13 10.65
CA ALA A 20 -10.08 -3.91 10.52
C ALA A 20 -9.39 -2.87 9.64
N SER A 21 -8.06 -2.75 9.75
CA SER A 21 -7.30 -1.83 8.90
C SER A 21 -7.33 -2.24 7.43
N GLN A 22 -7.34 -3.54 7.15
CA GLN A 22 -7.47 -4.02 5.77
C GLN A 22 -8.84 -3.68 5.18
N ALA A 23 -9.89 -3.81 5.97
CA ALA A 23 -11.24 -3.42 5.52
C ALA A 23 -11.30 -1.93 5.18
N LEU A 24 -10.68 -1.07 5.99
CA LEU A 24 -10.60 0.35 5.70
C LEU A 24 -9.83 0.61 4.41
N ALA A 25 -8.72 -0.10 4.19
CA ALA A 25 -7.92 0.04 2.98
C ALA A 25 -8.72 -0.35 1.73
N GLU A 26 -9.46 -1.44 1.78
CA GLU A 26 -10.30 -1.90 0.66
C GLU A 26 -11.40 -0.89 0.34
N ASN A 27 -11.96 -0.23 1.34
CA ASN A 27 -13.05 0.72 1.16
C ASN A 27 -12.58 2.11 0.70
N MET A 28 -11.34 2.50 0.99
CA MET A 28 -10.84 3.85 0.69
C MET A 28 -9.54 3.88 -0.09
N MET A 29 -8.50 3.27 0.47
CA MET A 29 -7.13 3.44 -0.01
C MET A 29 -6.94 2.94 -1.45
N GLU A 30 -7.43 1.75 -1.74
CA GLU A 30 -7.21 1.11 -3.04
C GLU A 30 -7.83 1.91 -4.16
N LYS A 31 -9.07 2.35 -3.98
CA LYS A 31 -9.76 3.15 -4.98
C LYS A 31 -9.06 4.50 -5.21
N ILE A 32 -8.71 5.18 -4.14
CA ILE A 32 -8.04 6.49 -4.24
C ILE A 32 -6.70 6.34 -4.97
N ALA A 33 -5.91 5.32 -4.64
CA ALA A 33 -4.63 5.09 -5.29
C ALA A 33 -4.80 4.82 -6.79
N LEU A 34 -5.73 3.94 -7.15
CA LEU A 34 -5.99 3.62 -8.56
C LEU A 34 -6.52 4.82 -9.33
N ASP A 35 -7.42 5.61 -8.73
CA ASP A 35 -7.97 6.83 -9.37
C ASP A 35 -6.89 7.88 -9.61
N ASN A 36 -5.76 7.82 -8.91
CA ASN A 36 -4.68 8.79 -9.03
C ASN A 36 -3.46 8.28 -9.79
N GLY A 37 -3.60 7.18 -10.54
CA GLY A 37 -2.58 6.72 -11.46
C GLY A 37 -1.77 5.52 -11.01
N CYS A 38 -2.01 5.01 -9.83
CA CYS A 38 -1.42 3.73 -9.42
C CYS A 38 -1.99 2.64 -10.31
N GLU A 39 -1.14 1.76 -10.84
CA GLU A 39 -1.59 0.70 -11.75
C GLU A 39 -2.10 -0.52 -11.02
N ARG A 40 -1.59 -0.78 -9.82
CA ARG A 40 -1.94 -1.95 -9.04
C ARG A 40 -1.67 -1.69 -7.57
N VAL A 41 -2.59 -2.13 -6.71
CA VAL A 41 -2.38 -2.15 -5.26
C VAL A 41 -2.57 -3.59 -4.80
N ARG A 42 -1.57 -4.13 -4.12
CA ARG A 42 -1.67 -5.47 -3.53
C ARG A 42 -1.37 -5.38 -2.04
N CYS A 43 -2.17 -6.08 -1.25
CA CYS A 43 -2.00 -6.14 0.19
C CYS A 43 -1.74 -7.59 0.59
N TYR A 44 -0.74 -7.80 1.43
CA TYR A 44 -0.36 -9.11 1.93
C TYR A 44 -0.42 -9.11 3.45
N LEU A 45 -0.74 -10.24 4.03
CA LEU A 45 -0.64 -10.47 5.46
C LEU A 45 0.64 -11.25 5.74
N SER A 46 1.49 -10.72 6.62
CA SER A 46 2.71 -11.37 7.04
C SER A 46 2.59 -11.68 8.54
N GLY A 47 2.39 -12.94 8.88
CA GLY A 47 2.04 -13.33 10.25
C GLY A 47 0.62 -12.88 10.58
N GLU A 48 0.38 -12.44 11.82
CA GLU A 48 -0.97 -12.08 12.28
C GLU A 48 -1.20 -10.57 12.41
N VAL A 49 -0.13 -9.79 12.51
CA VAL A 49 -0.23 -8.38 12.85
C VAL A 49 0.45 -7.43 11.87
N THR A 50 1.01 -7.95 10.79
CA THR A 50 1.75 -7.14 9.82
C THR A 50 1.09 -7.21 8.44
N ARG A 51 0.85 -6.03 7.86
CA ARG A 51 0.39 -5.92 6.47
C ARG A 51 1.51 -5.38 5.61
N LEU A 52 1.64 -5.93 4.41
CA LEU A 52 2.52 -5.42 3.38
C LEU A 52 1.62 -4.83 2.30
N ILE A 53 1.82 -3.55 1.98
CA ILE A 53 1.03 -2.85 0.97
C ILE A 53 1.97 -2.50 -0.18
N VAL A 54 1.66 -2.98 -1.39
CA VAL A 54 2.49 -2.78 -2.56
C VAL A 54 1.74 -1.93 -3.57
N PHE A 55 2.25 -0.73 -3.83
CA PHE A 55 1.75 0.15 -4.88
C PHE A 55 2.68 0.05 -6.09
N GLU A 56 2.11 -0.21 -7.26
CA GLU A 56 2.88 -0.30 -8.50
C GLU A 56 2.43 0.80 -9.46
N TYR A 57 3.37 1.52 -10.05
CA TYR A 57 3.06 2.60 -10.97
C TYR A 57 4.10 2.72 -12.08
N ASN A 58 3.70 3.37 -13.18
CA ASN A 58 4.48 3.45 -14.40
C ASN A 58 5.45 4.63 -14.41
N GLU A 59 5.19 5.67 -13.65
CA GLU A 59 6.01 6.88 -13.61
C GLU A 59 6.33 7.27 -12.18
N GLU A 60 7.54 7.75 -11.94
CA GLU A 60 8.01 8.12 -10.61
C GLU A 60 7.14 9.21 -9.96
N GLY A 61 6.69 10.18 -10.74
CA GLY A 61 5.87 11.27 -10.23
C GLY A 61 4.50 10.85 -9.69
N ILE A 62 4.00 9.69 -10.10
CA ILE A 62 2.70 9.18 -9.63
C ILE A 62 2.73 8.91 -8.14
N GLN A 63 3.87 8.49 -7.58
CA GLN A 63 3.98 8.21 -6.17
C GLN A 63 3.60 9.43 -5.31
N LYS A 64 4.12 10.60 -5.65
CA LYS A 64 3.78 11.82 -4.92
C LYS A 64 2.30 12.16 -5.04
N LYS A 65 1.75 11.99 -6.23
CA LYS A 65 0.32 12.22 -6.48
C LYS A 65 -0.56 11.30 -5.63
N VAL A 66 -0.20 10.03 -5.53
CA VAL A 66 -0.93 9.04 -4.72
C VAL A 66 -0.82 9.39 -3.23
N ILE A 67 0.38 9.71 -2.75
CA ILE A 67 0.58 10.11 -1.35
C ILE A 67 -0.28 11.32 -1.01
N ASP A 68 -0.28 12.34 -1.86
CA ASP A 68 -1.07 13.55 -1.63
C ASP A 68 -2.58 13.23 -1.62
N ALA A 69 -3.03 12.37 -2.50
CA ALA A 69 -4.44 11.97 -2.56
C ALA A 69 -4.87 11.13 -1.34
N LEU A 70 -3.92 10.41 -0.72
CA LEU A 70 -4.19 9.55 0.43
C LEU A 70 -4.09 10.25 1.78
N LYS A 71 -3.84 11.56 1.83
CA LYS A 71 -3.67 12.28 3.11
C LYS A 71 -4.82 12.09 4.08
N ASN A 72 -6.05 12.20 3.60
CA ASN A 72 -7.23 12.03 4.45
C ASN A 72 -7.34 10.59 4.98
N TYR A 73 -7.13 9.60 4.11
CA TYR A 73 -7.10 8.20 4.51
C TYR A 73 -6.01 7.95 5.58
N THR A 74 -4.82 8.50 5.36
CA THR A 74 -3.69 8.34 6.28
C THR A 74 -4.03 8.88 7.67
N GLU A 75 -4.71 10.03 7.75
CA GLU A 75 -5.14 10.59 9.03
C GLU A 75 -6.20 9.72 9.71
N ILE A 76 -7.16 9.20 8.96
CA ILE A 76 -8.18 8.29 9.49
C ILE A 76 -7.51 7.04 10.06
N HIS A 77 -6.60 6.43 9.31
CA HIS A 77 -5.87 5.24 9.72
C HIS A 77 -5.04 5.51 11.00
N LYS A 78 -4.32 6.62 11.02
CA LYS A 78 -3.49 7.02 12.16
C LYS A 78 -4.31 7.19 13.42
N ASN A 79 -5.50 7.77 13.31
CA ASN A 79 -6.39 8.00 14.48
C ASN A 79 -7.12 6.73 14.92
N ALA A 80 -7.35 5.80 14.01
CA ALA A 80 -8.10 4.57 14.30
C ALA A 80 -7.23 3.44 14.85
N PHE A 81 -5.95 3.38 14.47
CA PHE A 81 -5.09 2.24 14.77
C PHE A 81 -3.73 2.65 15.33
N THR A 82 -3.34 2.03 16.43
CA THR A 82 -1.95 2.11 16.91
C THR A 82 -1.11 1.21 16.03
N HIS A 83 -0.04 1.76 15.45
CA HIS A 83 0.78 1.01 14.49
C HIS A 83 2.20 1.54 14.39
N LYS A 84 3.07 0.73 13.80
CA LYS A 84 4.41 1.12 13.34
C LYS A 84 4.44 0.94 11.83
N MET A 85 5.06 1.87 11.14
CA MET A 85 5.09 1.85 9.67
C MET A 85 6.49 2.13 9.15
N THR A 86 6.89 1.36 8.13
CA THR A 86 8.09 1.63 7.35
C THR A 86 7.71 1.62 5.88
N SER A 87 8.47 2.35 5.07
CA SER A 87 8.24 2.35 3.62
C SER A 87 9.56 2.34 2.87
N VAL A 88 9.55 1.66 1.73
CA VAL A 88 10.67 1.68 0.78
C VAL A 88 10.12 1.89 -0.62
N ARG A 89 10.95 2.46 -1.48
CA ARG A 89 10.62 2.67 -2.89
C ARG A 89 11.66 2.01 -3.75
N GLY A 90 11.24 1.49 -4.89
CA GLY A 90 12.14 0.83 -5.81
C GLY A 90 11.80 1.11 -7.25
N LYS A 91 12.79 0.90 -8.10
CA LYS A 91 12.67 0.96 -9.55
C LYS A 91 12.89 -0.44 -10.09
N LEU A 92 12.10 -0.84 -11.06
CA LEU A 92 12.21 -2.15 -11.69
C LEU A 92 13.58 -2.32 -12.33
N LEU A 93 14.28 -3.41 -12.00
CA LEU A 93 15.54 -3.78 -12.63
C LEU A 93 15.34 -4.94 -13.59
N SER A 94 14.50 -5.90 -13.25
CA SER A 94 14.23 -7.05 -14.10
C SER A 94 12.86 -7.63 -13.76
N ASP A 95 12.26 -8.28 -14.73
CA ASP A 95 10.94 -8.89 -14.57
C ASP A 95 10.96 -10.24 -15.27
N SER A 96 10.92 -11.30 -14.48
CA SER A 96 10.87 -12.67 -14.98
C SER A 96 9.67 -13.38 -14.34
N HIS A 97 8.92 -14.11 -15.14
CA HIS A 97 7.76 -14.84 -14.64
C HIS A 97 7.60 -16.17 -15.36
N LEU A 98 6.89 -17.05 -14.69
CA LEU A 98 6.63 -18.39 -15.23
C LEU A 98 5.76 -18.27 -16.48
N LYS A 99 6.17 -18.97 -17.53
CA LYS A 99 5.38 -19.07 -18.77
C LYS A 99 4.61 -20.38 -18.77
N ASN A 100 3.37 -20.32 -19.18
CA ASN A 100 2.52 -21.52 -19.32
C ASN A 100 2.50 -21.97 -20.76
#